data_fa8fabdb9494e3c88bf3a3f5e0691f53
#
_entry.id   fa8fabdb9494e3c88bf3a3f5e0691f53
#
_cell.length_a   1.000
_cell.length_b   1.000
_cell.length_c   1.000
_cell.angle_alpha   90.00
_cell.angle_beta   90.00
_cell.angle_gamma   90.00
#
_symmetry.space_group_name_H-M   'P 1'
#
loop_
_entity.id
_entity.type
_entity.pdbx_description
1 polymer ?
#
loop_
_entity_poly.entity_id
_entity_poly.type
_entity_poly.pdbx_seq_one_letter_code
_entity_poly.pdbx_strand_id
1 'polypeptide(L)'
;YNTYYNAFYLNMAANEAFLDTAQLRQNILSQAKLVNYIPGSRQGSLSQVNVLVTPSIAENQEINLITLDRYTRIMGRDINGVNYPFVTLNANTAFKSDGTFLFPNVMIKQGEVVTLQFQADTTNPKRRFEIPSANVDTTSIVVSVQESSSNSYTEHYNLNEDLTEITANSTVYFMEENENLNYTIFFGDGVLGKRPKDGNIVTVTYLDTAGSVANNISKFTFTTKVSGQIGRAHV
;
A
#
# COMPACT_ATOMS: atom_id res chain seq x y z
N TYR A 1 -6.04 21.21 46.19
CA TYR A 1 -6.37 20.97 44.74
C TYR A 1 -5.10 20.76 43.91
N ASN A 2 -4.09 21.62 44.01
CA ASN A 2 -2.85 21.49 43.19
C ASN A 2 -2.06 20.19 43.46
N THR A 3 -2.03 19.70 44.68
CA THR A 3 -1.31 18.48 45.04
C THR A 3 -1.92 17.23 44.41
N TYR A 4 -3.25 17.19 44.32
CA TYR A 4 -3.97 16.08 43.69
C TYR A 4 -3.72 16.05 42.17
N TYR A 5 -3.81 17.20 41.51
CA TYR A 5 -3.52 17.30 40.06
C TYR A 5 -2.07 16.96 39.76
N ASN A 6 -1.12 17.42 40.58
CA ASN A 6 0.29 17.08 40.38
C ASN A 6 0.54 15.58 40.55
N ALA A 7 -0.08 14.92 41.53
CA ALA A 7 0.03 13.48 41.73
C ALA A 7 -0.61 12.69 40.55
N PHE A 8 -1.75 13.17 40.03
CA PHE A 8 -2.40 12.58 38.88
C PHE A 8 -1.52 12.69 37.63
N TYR A 9 -0.98 13.86 37.32
CA TYR A 9 -0.09 14.06 36.16
C TYR A 9 1.21 13.28 36.27
N LEU A 10 1.79 13.17 37.48
CA LEU A 10 2.98 12.35 37.71
C LEU A 10 2.71 10.85 37.47
N ASN A 11 1.57 10.36 37.97
CA ASN A 11 1.17 8.97 37.70
C ASN A 11 0.89 8.72 36.20
N MET A 12 0.22 9.64 35.55
CA MET A 12 -0.01 9.54 34.10
C MET A 12 1.32 9.54 33.35
N ALA A 13 2.23 10.47 33.65
CA ALA A 13 3.55 10.52 33.01
C ALA A 13 4.37 9.25 33.26
N ALA A 14 4.32 8.70 34.49
CA ALA A 14 4.99 7.45 34.84
C ALA A 14 4.42 6.27 34.07
N ASN A 15 3.10 6.17 33.93
CA ASN A 15 2.45 5.11 33.14
C ASN A 15 2.78 5.22 31.64
N GLU A 16 2.86 6.43 31.10
CA GLU A 16 3.21 6.68 29.71
C GLU A 16 4.70 6.45 29.40
N ALA A 17 5.56 6.34 30.40
CA ALA A 17 6.99 6.09 30.23
C ALA A 17 7.31 4.62 29.89
N PHE A 18 6.39 3.70 30.09
CA PHE A 18 6.60 2.27 29.85
C PHE A 18 5.64 1.74 28.78
N LEU A 19 6.16 0.90 27.87
CA LEU A 19 5.40 0.35 26.76
C LEU A 19 4.15 -0.43 27.22
N ASP A 20 4.26 -1.17 28.33
CA ASP A 20 3.16 -2.00 28.86
C ASP A 20 2.00 -1.19 29.44
N THR A 21 2.25 0.04 29.84
CA THR A 21 1.25 0.90 30.51
C THR A 21 0.87 2.13 29.70
N ALA A 22 1.60 2.43 28.63
CA ALA A 22 1.35 3.57 27.78
C ALA A 22 -0.01 3.41 27.05
N GLN A 23 -0.85 4.45 27.14
CA GLN A 23 -2.17 4.50 26.50
C GLN A 23 -2.19 5.46 25.31
N LEU A 24 -1.32 6.47 25.31
CA LEU A 24 -1.22 7.41 24.21
C LEU A 24 -0.40 6.82 23.07
N ARG A 25 -1.03 6.70 21.90
CA ARG A 25 -0.39 6.12 20.69
C ARG A 25 0.96 6.79 20.37
N GLN A 26 1.08 8.11 20.54
CA GLN A 26 2.33 8.84 20.29
C GLN A 26 3.49 8.37 21.18
N ASN A 27 3.21 8.06 22.44
CA ASN A 27 4.23 7.55 23.38
C ASN A 27 4.62 6.11 23.02
N ILE A 28 3.63 5.28 22.64
CA ILE A 28 3.88 3.93 22.14
C ILE A 28 4.75 3.97 20.88
N LEU A 29 4.44 4.85 19.93
CA LEU A 29 5.24 5.04 18.71
C LEU A 29 6.66 5.50 19.02
N SER A 30 6.81 6.42 19.95
CA SER A 30 8.12 6.92 20.36
C SER A 30 9.00 5.81 20.96
N GLN A 31 8.42 4.94 21.76
CA GLN A 31 9.12 3.79 22.36
C GLN A 31 9.39 2.68 21.31
N ALA A 32 8.44 2.44 20.39
CA ALA A 32 8.60 1.48 19.30
C ALA A 32 9.78 1.86 18.37
N LYS A 33 9.98 3.16 18.14
CA LYS A 33 11.13 3.68 17.37
C LYS A 33 12.48 3.33 18.00
N LEU A 34 12.56 3.27 19.34
CA LEU A 34 13.82 2.91 20.02
C LEU A 34 14.25 1.48 19.75
N VAL A 35 13.30 0.59 19.48
CA VAL A 35 13.55 -0.82 19.13
C VAL A 35 13.40 -1.08 17.63
N ASN A 36 13.39 -0.03 16.82
CA ASN A 36 13.23 -0.09 15.35
C ASN A 36 11.99 -0.87 14.90
N TYR A 37 10.90 -0.80 15.68
CA TYR A 37 9.64 -1.44 15.36
C TYR A 37 8.69 -0.46 14.67
N ILE A 38 8.16 -0.85 13.52
CA ILE A 38 7.14 -0.08 12.80
C ILE A 38 5.77 -0.68 13.15
N PRO A 39 4.92 0.05 13.89
CA PRO A 39 3.59 -0.43 14.22
C PRO A 39 2.77 -0.72 12.97
N GLY A 40 2.00 -1.80 13.02
CA GLY A 40 1.14 -2.19 11.91
C GLY A 40 0.12 -1.11 11.55
N SER A 41 -0.06 -0.90 10.27
CA SER A 41 -1.08 -0.01 9.72
C SER A 41 -2.45 -0.70 9.64
N ARG A 42 -3.45 0.05 9.19
CA ARG A 42 -4.68 -0.52 8.66
C ARG A 42 -4.37 -1.45 7.50
N GLN A 43 -4.97 -2.63 7.47
CA GLN A 43 -4.81 -3.58 6.37
C GLN A 43 -6.14 -3.77 5.66
N GLY A 44 -6.12 -3.73 4.33
CA GLY A 44 -7.27 -4.05 3.50
C GLY A 44 -7.62 -5.54 3.55
N SER A 45 -8.91 -5.84 3.50
CA SER A 45 -9.39 -7.23 3.40
C SER A 45 -8.80 -7.92 2.18
N LEU A 46 -8.24 -9.10 2.38
CA LEU A 46 -7.67 -9.95 1.33
C LEU A 46 -8.67 -11.06 0.98
N SER A 47 -8.90 -11.28 -0.29
CA SER A 47 -9.77 -12.36 -0.80
C SER A 47 -9.13 -13.03 -2.00
N GLN A 48 -9.47 -14.30 -2.19
CA GLN A 48 -9.08 -15.09 -3.34
C GLN A 48 -10.35 -15.45 -4.13
N VAL A 49 -10.38 -15.13 -5.41
CA VAL A 49 -11.57 -15.28 -6.26
C VAL A 49 -11.23 -15.97 -7.57
N ASN A 50 -12.18 -16.72 -8.12
CA ASN A 50 -12.10 -17.22 -9.48
C ASN A 50 -12.83 -16.23 -10.39
N VAL A 51 -12.17 -15.78 -11.45
CA VAL A 51 -12.73 -14.81 -12.39
C VAL A 51 -13.00 -15.50 -13.71
N LEU A 52 -14.27 -15.53 -14.12
CA LEU A 52 -14.69 -16.02 -15.42
C LEU A 52 -15.05 -14.83 -16.33
N VAL A 53 -14.35 -14.69 -17.43
CA VAL A 53 -14.62 -13.64 -18.42
C VAL A 53 -15.24 -14.27 -19.66
N THR A 54 -16.46 -13.82 -19.98
CA THR A 54 -17.14 -14.18 -21.22
C THR A 54 -17.00 -13.02 -22.20
N PRO A 55 -16.30 -13.18 -23.34
CA PRO A 55 -16.13 -12.11 -24.30
C PRO A 55 -17.47 -11.71 -24.92
N SER A 56 -17.63 -10.44 -25.25
CA SER A 56 -18.77 -9.98 -26.07
C SER A 56 -18.62 -10.46 -27.49
N ILE A 57 -19.69 -11.04 -28.06
CA ILE A 57 -19.69 -11.68 -29.38
C ILE A 57 -19.54 -10.66 -30.54
N ALA A 58 -19.52 -9.36 -30.24
CA ALA A 58 -19.58 -8.30 -31.26
C ALA A 58 -18.26 -8.03 -32.03
N GLU A 59 -17.15 -8.66 -31.66
CA GLU A 59 -15.87 -8.44 -32.36
C GLU A 59 -15.31 -9.72 -32.92
N ASN A 60 -15.22 -9.75 -34.26
CA ASN A 60 -14.65 -10.82 -35.13
C ASN A 60 -13.12 -11.02 -34.90
N GLN A 61 -12.57 -10.75 -33.73
CA GLN A 61 -11.18 -11.05 -33.42
C GLN A 61 -11.11 -12.35 -32.62
N GLU A 62 -10.38 -13.32 -33.14
CA GLU A 62 -10.02 -14.54 -32.42
C GLU A 62 -9.02 -14.20 -31.31
N ILE A 63 -9.52 -13.66 -30.20
CA ILE A 63 -8.70 -13.44 -29.00
C ILE A 63 -8.54 -14.78 -28.30
N ASN A 64 -7.31 -15.27 -28.25
CA ASN A 64 -6.97 -16.54 -27.60
C ASN A 64 -6.34 -16.35 -26.20
N LEU A 65 -5.95 -15.14 -25.87
CA LEU A 65 -5.28 -14.79 -24.63
C LEU A 65 -5.79 -13.44 -24.13
N ILE A 66 -6.11 -13.34 -22.85
CA ILE A 66 -6.37 -12.07 -22.17
C ILE A 66 -5.56 -11.97 -20.88
N THR A 67 -5.20 -10.74 -20.52
CA THR A 67 -4.49 -10.43 -19.28
C THR A 67 -5.38 -9.61 -18.38
N LEU A 68 -5.44 -10.02 -17.13
CA LEU A 68 -6.00 -9.25 -16.02
C LEU A 68 -4.84 -8.53 -15.34
N ASP A 69 -4.74 -7.23 -15.59
CA ASP A 69 -3.61 -6.44 -15.10
C ASP A 69 -3.63 -6.28 -13.57
N ARG A 70 -2.43 -6.07 -13.00
CA ARG A 70 -2.31 -5.65 -11.62
C ARG A 70 -3.08 -4.35 -11.41
N TYR A 71 -3.73 -4.22 -10.26
CA TYR A 71 -4.58 -3.08 -9.91
C TYR A 71 -5.86 -2.93 -10.75
N THR A 72 -6.29 -3.98 -11.44
CA THR A 72 -7.62 -3.99 -12.05
C THR A 72 -8.68 -3.83 -10.97
N ARG A 73 -9.56 -2.84 -11.15
CA ARG A 73 -10.57 -2.46 -10.16
C ARG A 73 -11.78 -3.39 -10.21
N ILE A 74 -12.17 -3.87 -9.05
CA ILE A 74 -13.33 -4.74 -8.82
C ILE A 74 -14.14 -4.10 -7.68
N MET A 75 -15.45 -4.08 -7.78
CA MET A 75 -16.32 -3.60 -6.70
C MET A 75 -16.86 -4.78 -5.91
N GLY A 76 -16.54 -4.80 -4.63
CA GLY A 76 -17.17 -5.69 -3.67
C GLY A 76 -18.38 -5.02 -3.03
N ARG A 77 -19.46 -5.76 -2.83
CA ARG A 77 -20.69 -5.26 -2.20
C ARG A 77 -20.95 -6.02 -0.91
N ASP A 78 -21.15 -5.28 0.17
CA ASP A 78 -21.52 -5.86 1.46
C ASP A 78 -23.00 -6.24 1.54
N ILE A 79 -23.40 -6.84 2.66
CA ILE A 79 -24.79 -7.25 2.92
C ILE A 79 -25.75 -6.06 3.03
N ASN A 80 -25.25 -4.88 3.40
CA ASN A 80 -26.03 -3.64 3.52
C ASN A 80 -26.13 -2.88 2.19
N GLY A 81 -25.47 -3.39 1.14
CA GLY A 81 -25.43 -2.79 -0.18
C GLY A 81 -24.37 -1.72 -0.37
N VAL A 82 -23.46 -1.54 0.59
CA VAL A 82 -22.33 -0.62 0.47
C VAL A 82 -21.25 -1.21 -0.45
N ASN A 83 -20.75 -0.41 -1.34
CA ASN A 83 -19.72 -0.82 -2.28
C ASN A 83 -18.33 -0.43 -1.79
N TYR A 84 -17.40 -1.38 -1.87
CA TYR A 84 -15.99 -1.20 -1.53
C TYR A 84 -15.10 -1.51 -2.74
N PRO A 85 -14.12 -0.66 -3.06
CA PRO A 85 -13.17 -0.96 -4.12
C PRO A 85 -12.22 -2.07 -3.69
N PHE A 86 -11.99 -3.02 -4.57
CA PHE A 86 -10.95 -4.04 -4.50
C PHE A 86 -10.09 -3.95 -5.74
N VAL A 87 -8.85 -4.36 -5.63
CA VAL A 87 -7.92 -4.41 -6.76
C VAL A 87 -7.18 -5.74 -6.81
N THR A 88 -6.83 -6.17 -8.01
CA THR A 88 -5.96 -7.33 -8.21
C THR A 88 -4.54 -7.01 -7.75
N LEU A 89 -3.91 -7.95 -7.04
CA LEU A 89 -2.54 -7.76 -6.53
C LEU A 89 -1.48 -8.09 -7.59
N ASN A 90 -1.78 -9.02 -8.49
CA ASN A 90 -0.87 -9.48 -9.53
C ASN A 90 -1.52 -9.40 -10.91
N ALA A 91 -0.70 -9.35 -11.95
CA ALA A 91 -1.16 -9.60 -13.29
C ALA A 91 -1.36 -11.12 -13.48
N ASN A 92 -2.48 -11.50 -14.08
CA ASN A 92 -2.83 -12.89 -14.37
C ASN A 92 -3.20 -13.00 -15.85
N THR A 93 -2.83 -14.12 -16.48
CA THR A 93 -3.09 -14.38 -17.89
C THR A 93 -3.93 -15.65 -18.04
N ALA A 94 -4.93 -15.61 -18.90
CA ALA A 94 -5.77 -16.76 -19.19
C ALA A 94 -5.88 -17.03 -20.70
N PHE A 95 -5.87 -18.29 -21.07
CA PHE A 95 -6.15 -18.75 -22.41
C PHE A 95 -7.64 -19.05 -22.56
N LYS A 96 -8.14 -18.91 -23.78
CA LYS A 96 -9.51 -19.22 -24.11
C LYS A 96 -9.76 -20.72 -24.02
N SER A 97 -10.78 -21.12 -23.27
CA SER A 97 -11.28 -22.47 -23.16
C SER A 97 -12.80 -22.44 -23.22
N ASP A 98 -13.40 -23.24 -24.12
CA ASP A 98 -14.86 -23.33 -24.30
C ASP A 98 -15.56 -21.97 -24.48
N GLY A 99 -14.91 -21.05 -25.20
CA GLY A 99 -15.46 -19.72 -25.47
C GLY A 99 -15.32 -18.72 -24.29
N THR A 100 -14.70 -19.12 -23.18
CA THR A 100 -14.52 -18.29 -21.97
C THR A 100 -13.05 -18.24 -21.53
N PHE A 101 -12.72 -17.32 -20.63
CA PHE A 101 -11.41 -17.20 -20.01
C PHE A 101 -11.55 -17.34 -18.50
N LEU A 102 -10.92 -18.35 -17.93
CA LEU A 102 -10.91 -18.61 -16.50
C LEU A 102 -9.58 -18.18 -15.89
N PHE A 103 -9.65 -17.28 -14.90
CA PHE A 103 -8.53 -16.91 -14.03
C PHE A 103 -8.77 -17.54 -12.66
N PRO A 104 -8.11 -18.64 -12.34
CA PRO A 104 -8.26 -19.26 -11.03
C PRO A 104 -7.43 -18.52 -9.98
N ASN A 105 -7.94 -18.52 -8.76
CA ASN A 105 -7.18 -18.08 -7.56
C ASN A 105 -6.61 -16.65 -7.66
N VAL A 106 -7.35 -15.73 -8.26
CA VAL A 106 -6.93 -14.32 -8.34
C VAL A 106 -6.97 -13.70 -6.94
N MET A 107 -5.83 -13.20 -6.49
CA MET A 107 -5.75 -12.49 -5.23
C MET A 107 -6.20 -11.05 -5.41
N ILE A 108 -7.18 -10.63 -4.63
CA ILE A 108 -7.71 -9.27 -4.60
C ILE A 108 -7.61 -8.69 -3.20
N LYS A 109 -7.33 -7.41 -3.09
CA LYS A 109 -7.22 -6.69 -1.81
C LYS A 109 -8.10 -5.45 -1.83
N GLN A 110 -8.75 -5.20 -0.70
CA GLN A 110 -9.59 -4.02 -0.56
C GLN A 110 -8.72 -2.77 -0.44
N GLY A 111 -9.07 -1.76 -1.21
CA GLY A 111 -8.44 -0.44 -1.22
C GLY A 111 -8.54 0.22 -2.57
N GLU A 112 -8.30 1.51 -2.59
CA GLU A 112 -8.14 2.29 -3.80
C GLU A 112 -6.65 2.56 -4.03
N VAL A 113 -6.17 2.38 -5.26
CA VAL A 113 -4.77 2.63 -5.60
C VAL A 113 -4.53 4.14 -5.64
N VAL A 114 -3.61 4.60 -4.83
CA VAL A 114 -3.14 5.98 -4.81
C VAL A 114 -1.67 6.00 -5.21
N THR A 115 -1.32 6.89 -6.13
CA THR A 115 0.07 7.09 -6.55
C THR A 115 0.46 8.55 -6.30
N LEU A 116 1.52 8.74 -5.54
CA LEU A 116 2.12 10.04 -5.26
C LEU A 116 3.46 10.13 -5.95
N GLN A 117 3.78 11.30 -6.46
CA GLN A 117 5.08 11.60 -7.05
C GLN A 117 5.71 12.78 -6.33
N PHE A 118 6.97 12.61 -5.96
CA PHE A 118 7.79 13.63 -5.31
C PHE A 118 9.06 13.83 -6.10
N GLN A 119 9.50 15.05 -6.22
CA GLN A 119 10.81 15.35 -6.78
C GLN A 119 11.85 15.47 -5.66
N ALA A 120 12.93 14.72 -5.79
CA ALA A 120 14.07 14.85 -4.89
C ALA A 120 14.87 16.11 -5.24
N ASP A 121 14.99 17.04 -4.32
CA ASP A 121 15.69 18.30 -4.52
C ASP A 121 16.44 18.76 -3.25
N THR A 122 17.11 19.90 -3.34
CA THR A 122 17.86 20.51 -2.24
C THR A 122 16.98 21.02 -1.11
N THR A 123 15.69 21.27 -1.34
CA THR A 123 14.76 21.76 -0.31
C THR A 123 14.40 20.66 0.70
N ASN A 124 14.54 19.39 0.29
CA ASN A 124 14.36 18.22 1.16
C ASN A 124 15.65 17.40 1.27
N PRO A 125 16.69 17.92 1.97
CA PRO A 125 18.00 17.26 2.03
C PRO A 125 17.96 15.89 2.72
N LYS A 126 16.99 15.64 3.59
CA LYS A 126 16.80 14.36 4.27
C LYS A 126 16.02 13.34 3.43
N ARG A 127 15.51 13.72 2.25
CA ARG A 127 14.70 12.86 1.37
C ARG A 127 13.55 12.18 2.13
N ARG A 128 12.83 12.97 2.91
CA ARG A 128 11.65 12.51 3.67
C ARG A 128 10.37 12.93 2.95
N PHE A 129 9.52 11.98 2.64
CA PHE A 129 8.30 12.17 1.87
C PHE A 129 7.12 11.65 2.68
N GLU A 130 6.23 12.54 3.07
CA GLU A 130 5.04 12.21 3.84
C GLU A 130 3.91 11.73 2.93
N ILE A 131 3.26 10.63 3.31
CA ILE A 131 2.05 10.14 2.67
C ILE A 131 0.87 10.78 3.41
N PRO A 132 0.08 11.65 2.77
CA PRO A 132 -0.97 12.43 3.44
C PRO A 132 -2.26 11.61 3.59
N SER A 133 -2.18 10.41 4.17
CA SER A 133 -3.33 9.55 4.46
C SER A 133 -3.08 8.72 5.72
N ALA A 134 -4.06 8.69 6.61
CA ALA A 134 -4.08 7.83 7.79
C ALA A 134 -4.63 6.42 7.49
N ASN A 135 -5.10 6.18 6.26
CA ASN A 135 -5.71 4.90 5.85
C ASN A 135 -4.78 4.05 4.98
N VAL A 136 -3.50 4.36 4.99
CA VAL A 136 -2.49 3.64 4.20
C VAL A 136 -2.38 2.19 4.67
N ASP A 137 -2.47 1.26 3.74
CA ASP A 137 -2.04 -0.12 3.96
C ASP A 137 -0.54 -0.23 3.68
N THR A 138 0.27 -0.20 4.73
CA THR A 138 1.73 -0.21 4.61
C THR A 138 2.28 -1.45 3.94
N THR A 139 1.55 -2.57 3.97
CA THR A 139 1.94 -3.82 3.31
C THR A 139 1.77 -3.77 1.79
N SER A 140 1.08 -2.75 1.27
CA SER A 140 0.84 -2.53 -0.15
C SER A 140 1.77 -1.51 -0.80
N ILE A 141 2.61 -0.84 0.01
CA ILE A 141 3.46 0.25 -0.47
C ILE A 141 4.50 -0.29 -1.45
N VAL A 142 4.56 0.34 -2.61
CA VAL A 142 5.58 0.14 -3.63
C VAL A 142 6.28 1.47 -3.88
N VAL A 143 7.59 1.48 -3.70
CA VAL A 143 8.42 2.68 -3.91
C VAL A 143 9.31 2.45 -5.11
N SER A 144 9.32 3.41 -6.01
CA SER A 144 10.23 3.42 -7.15
C SER A 144 10.84 4.81 -7.35
N VAL A 145 12.06 4.82 -7.85
CA VAL A 145 12.80 6.06 -8.12
C VAL A 145 13.21 6.07 -9.57
N GLN A 146 12.70 7.04 -10.31
CA GLN A 146 13.05 7.31 -11.70
C GLN A 146 14.20 8.32 -11.74
N GLU A 147 15.16 8.11 -12.63
CA GLU A 147 16.37 8.91 -12.68
C GLU A 147 16.09 10.39 -13.00
N SER A 148 15.21 10.68 -13.96
CA SER A 148 14.79 12.04 -14.28
C SER A 148 13.52 12.03 -15.14
N SER A 149 12.92 13.19 -15.37
CA SER A 149 11.79 13.34 -16.29
C SER A 149 12.13 12.98 -17.76
N SER A 150 13.39 13.08 -18.14
CA SER A 150 13.89 12.73 -19.48
C SER A 150 14.40 11.29 -19.61
N ASN A 151 14.67 10.62 -18.50
CA ASN A 151 15.10 9.21 -18.47
C ASN A 151 14.09 8.37 -17.69
N SER A 152 13.41 7.47 -18.40
CA SER A 152 12.38 6.60 -17.82
C SER A 152 12.93 5.40 -17.04
N TYR A 153 14.24 5.26 -16.91
CA TYR A 153 14.84 4.20 -16.10
C TYR A 153 14.40 4.33 -14.64
N THR A 154 13.82 3.25 -14.12
CA THR A 154 13.20 3.24 -12.80
C THR A 154 13.77 2.10 -11.96
N GLU A 155 14.20 2.39 -10.75
CA GLU A 155 14.66 1.41 -9.77
C GLU A 155 13.58 1.20 -8.70
N HIS A 156 13.35 -0.05 -8.32
CA HIS A 156 12.47 -0.37 -7.20
C HIS A 156 13.26 -0.38 -5.91
N TYR A 157 12.65 0.20 -4.86
CA TYR A 157 13.20 0.24 -3.52
C TYR A 157 12.35 -0.64 -2.61
N ASN A 158 13.00 -1.40 -1.75
CA ASN A 158 12.32 -2.29 -0.79
C ASN A 158 12.32 -1.68 0.60
N LEU A 159 11.26 -1.95 1.37
CA LEU A 159 11.23 -1.59 2.78
C LEU A 159 12.33 -2.39 3.50
N ASN A 160 13.16 -1.70 4.26
CA ASN A 160 14.17 -2.33 5.08
C ASN A 160 13.88 -2.12 6.55
N GLU A 161 13.82 -3.22 7.28
CA GLU A 161 13.62 -3.26 8.72
C GLU A 161 14.93 -3.61 9.46
N ASP A 162 15.93 -4.15 8.74
CA ASP A 162 17.21 -4.55 9.31
C ASP A 162 18.37 -3.71 8.73
N LEU A 163 19.13 -3.08 9.62
CA LEU A 163 20.26 -2.21 9.27
C LEU A 163 21.57 -2.97 9.07
N THR A 164 21.62 -4.27 9.36
CA THR A 164 22.89 -5.01 9.46
C THR A 164 23.51 -5.38 8.12
N GLU A 165 22.71 -5.45 7.03
CA GLU A 165 23.19 -5.87 5.70
C GLU A 165 23.12 -4.78 4.63
N ILE A 166 22.91 -3.52 5.03
CA ILE A 166 22.75 -2.41 4.09
C ILE A 166 24.13 -1.89 3.64
N THR A 167 24.28 -1.75 2.32
CA THR A 167 25.43 -1.11 1.68
C THR A 167 25.03 0.24 1.06
N ALA A 168 25.99 1.05 0.66
CA ALA A 168 25.77 2.32 -0.03
C ALA A 168 24.94 2.21 -1.33
N ASN A 169 24.91 1.04 -1.97
CA ASN A 169 24.21 0.79 -3.23
C ASN A 169 22.86 0.06 -3.04
N SER A 170 22.52 -0.31 -1.81
CA SER A 170 21.25 -1.01 -1.53
C SER A 170 20.05 -0.11 -1.82
N THR A 171 19.14 -0.55 -2.69
CA THR A 171 17.91 0.15 -3.04
C THR A 171 16.85 -0.13 -1.97
N VAL A 172 17.00 0.55 -0.83
CA VAL A 172 16.13 0.41 0.34
C VAL A 172 15.54 1.75 0.74
N TYR A 173 14.32 1.69 1.26
CA TYR A 173 13.69 2.81 1.94
C TYR A 173 13.33 2.42 3.36
N PHE A 174 13.16 3.42 4.19
CA PHE A 174 12.71 3.30 5.57
C PHE A 174 11.36 3.99 5.70
N MET A 175 10.61 3.61 6.69
CA MET A 175 9.29 4.18 6.96
C MET A 175 9.13 4.42 8.44
N GLU A 176 8.49 5.54 8.79
CA GLU A 176 8.08 5.83 10.16
C GLU A 176 6.69 6.45 10.17
N GLU A 177 5.94 6.21 11.24
CA GLU A 177 4.70 6.91 11.50
C GLU A 177 5.01 8.22 12.23
N ASN A 178 4.43 9.34 11.79
CA ASN A 178 4.58 10.63 12.43
C ASN A 178 3.48 10.87 13.49
N GLU A 179 3.55 12.01 14.18
CA GLU A 179 2.59 12.38 15.23
C GLU A 179 1.15 12.56 14.71
N ASN A 180 0.98 12.81 13.42
CA ASN A 180 -0.33 12.97 12.76
C ASN A 180 -0.92 11.63 12.27
N LEU A 181 -0.30 10.50 12.62
CA LEU A 181 -0.66 9.15 12.15
C LEU A 181 -0.45 8.94 10.64
N ASN A 182 0.32 9.81 10.00
CA ASN A 182 0.73 9.66 8.62
C ASN A 182 2.08 8.94 8.54
N TYR A 183 2.29 8.21 7.46
CA TYR A 183 3.56 7.54 7.22
C TYR A 183 4.51 8.45 6.44
N THR A 184 5.75 8.49 6.87
CA THR A 184 6.83 9.20 6.19
C THR A 184 7.83 8.18 5.66
N ILE A 185 8.08 8.22 4.35
CA ILE A 185 9.09 7.41 3.69
C ILE A 185 10.38 8.24 3.62
N PHE A 186 11.51 7.60 3.91
CA PHE A 186 12.82 8.23 3.76
C PHE A 186 13.85 7.23 3.23
N PHE A 187 14.93 7.74 2.69
CA PHE A 187 15.95 6.97 2.02
C PHE A 187 17.27 7.06 2.78
N GLY A 188 18.19 6.17 2.44
CA GLY A 188 19.54 6.20 2.95
C GLY A 188 20.28 7.49 2.63
N ASP A 189 21.42 7.68 3.26
CA ASP A 189 22.29 8.86 3.12
C ASP A 189 23.41 8.68 2.07
N GLY A 190 23.49 7.50 1.45
CA GLY A 190 24.56 7.11 0.53
C GLY A 190 25.71 6.34 1.20
N VAL A 191 25.60 6.11 2.51
CA VAL A 191 26.44 5.18 3.29
C VAL A 191 25.63 3.96 3.68
N LEU A 192 24.47 4.19 4.27
CA LEU A 192 23.47 3.17 4.60
C LEU A 192 22.28 3.31 3.65
N GLY A 193 22.34 2.61 2.50
CA GLY A 193 21.33 2.66 1.46
C GLY A 193 21.57 3.76 0.40
N LYS A 194 21.11 3.48 -0.80
CA LYS A 194 21.22 4.39 -1.94
C LYS A 194 20.34 5.62 -1.75
N ARG A 195 20.95 6.80 -1.85
CA ARG A 195 20.27 8.08 -1.75
C ARG A 195 19.74 8.54 -3.11
N PRO A 196 18.47 8.90 -3.26
CA PRO A 196 17.98 9.58 -4.46
C PRO A 196 18.72 10.91 -4.69
N LYS A 197 19.16 11.13 -5.93
CA LYS A 197 19.86 12.37 -6.37
C LYS A 197 18.87 13.49 -6.62
N ASP A 198 19.35 14.72 -6.66
CA ASP A 198 18.54 15.86 -7.08
C ASP A 198 18.03 15.64 -8.52
N GLY A 199 16.75 15.94 -8.74
CA GLY A 199 16.06 15.70 -10.01
C GLY A 199 15.44 14.31 -10.16
N ASN A 200 15.75 13.35 -9.26
CA ASN A 200 15.07 12.07 -9.27
C ASN A 200 13.58 12.23 -8.93
N ILE A 201 12.74 11.41 -9.54
CA ILE A 201 11.29 11.36 -9.27
C ILE A 201 11.02 10.12 -8.43
N VAL A 202 10.58 10.34 -7.20
CA VAL A 202 10.17 9.30 -6.26
C VAL A 202 8.68 9.04 -6.45
N THR A 203 8.31 7.85 -6.85
CA THR A 203 6.91 7.42 -6.99
C THR A 203 6.57 6.44 -5.89
N VAL A 204 5.53 6.76 -5.13
CA VAL A 204 5.00 5.93 -4.04
C VAL A 204 3.58 5.51 -4.41
N THR A 205 3.36 4.21 -4.57
CA THR A 205 2.03 3.63 -4.84
C THR A 205 1.61 2.81 -3.65
N TYR A 206 0.38 3.01 -3.17
CA TYR A 206 -0.18 2.31 -2.03
C TYR A 206 -1.69 2.11 -2.18
N LEU A 207 -2.27 1.29 -1.31
CA LEU A 207 -3.72 1.15 -1.18
C LEU A 207 -4.22 2.00 -0.01
N ASP A 208 -5.17 2.89 -0.29
CA ASP A 208 -5.99 3.56 0.72
C ASP A 208 -7.17 2.64 1.07
N THR A 209 -7.24 2.18 2.31
CA THR A 209 -8.11 1.08 2.72
C THR A 209 -9.15 1.47 3.75
N ALA A 210 -10.35 0.89 3.66
CA ALA A 210 -11.35 0.96 4.70
C ALA A 210 -11.05 0.05 5.91
N GLY A 211 -10.04 -0.83 5.80
CA GLY A 211 -9.65 -1.78 6.84
C GLY A 211 -10.68 -2.90 7.02
N SER A 212 -10.90 -3.30 8.27
CA SER A 212 -11.76 -4.43 8.62
C SER A 212 -13.25 -4.27 8.29
N VAL A 213 -13.70 -3.06 7.99
CA VAL A 213 -15.12 -2.78 7.62
C VAL A 213 -15.52 -3.53 6.35
N ALA A 214 -14.57 -3.77 5.45
CA ALA A 214 -14.80 -4.50 4.20
C ALA A 214 -14.61 -6.02 4.32
N ASN A 215 -14.53 -6.56 5.53
CA ASN A 215 -14.47 -8.00 5.74
C ASN A 215 -15.83 -8.67 5.42
N ASN A 216 -15.77 -9.96 5.06
CA ASN A 216 -16.94 -10.79 4.75
C ASN A 216 -17.70 -10.38 3.47
N ILE A 217 -17.10 -9.63 2.58
CA ILE A 217 -17.67 -9.36 1.26
C ILE A 217 -17.46 -10.61 0.39
N SER A 218 -18.56 -11.11 -0.19
CA SER A 218 -18.58 -12.29 -1.05
C SER A 218 -19.13 -12.04 -2.45
N LYS A 219 -19.65 -10.83 -2.72
CA LYS A 219 -20.18 -10.46 -4.04
C LYS A 219 -19.29 -9.42 -4.68
N PHE A 220 -18.73 -9.77 -5.84
CA PHE A 220 -17.83 -8.90 -6.57
C PHE A 220 -18.32 -8.67 -8.00
N THR A 221 -18.11 -7.46 -8.52
CA THR A 221 -18.45 -7.08 -9.90
C THR A 221 -17.32 -6.28 -10.50
N PHE A 222 -16.97 -6.55 -11.76
CA PHE A 222 -16.01 -5.73 -12.49
C PHE A 222 -16.64 -4.40 -12.88
N THR A 223 -15.91 -3.32 -12.68
CA THR A 223 -16.29 -1.97 -13.09
C THR A 223 -15.55 -1.51 -14.35
N THR A 224 -14.50 -2.22 -14.72
CA THR A 224 -13.66 -1.94 -15.89
C THR A 224 -13.68 -3.11 -16.87
N LYS A 225 -13.42 -2.81 -18.14
CA LYS A 225 -13.23 -3.84 -19.16
C LYS A 225 -11.89 -4.54 -18.94
N VAL A 226 -11.87 -5.86 -19.02
CA VAL A 226 -10.64 -6.66 -19.01
C VAL A 226 -10.17 -6.80 -20.45
N SER A 227 -8.97 -6.33 -20.77
CA SER A 227 -8.40 -6.33 -22.15
C SER A 227 -9.38 -5.83 -23.22
N GLY A 228 -10.15 -4.78 -22.92
CA GLY A 228 -11.16 -4.24 -23.84
C GLY A 228 -12.51 -4.99 -23.83
N GLN A 229 -12.61 -6.12 -23.17
CA GLN A 229 -13.80 -6.96 -23.09
C GLN A 229 -14.61 -6.67 -21.82
N ILE A 230 -15.94 -6.76 -21.91
CA ILE A 230 -16.83 -6.69 -20.75
C ILE A 230 -16.88 -8.08 -20.13
N GLY A 231 -16.21 -8.27 -19.00
CA GLY A 231 -16.28 -9.49 -18.21
C GLY A 231 -17.38 -9.42 -17.15
N ARG A 232 -18.07 -10.52 -16.90
CA ARG A 232 -18.82 -10.74 -15.67
C ARG A 232 -17.94 -11.61 -14.79
N ALA A 233 -17.59 -11.11 -13.61
CA ALA A 233 -16.98 -11.94 -12.59
C ALA A 233 -18.09 -12.68 -11.84
N HIS A 234 -17.97 -13.98 -11.77
CA HIS A 234 -18.68 -14.81 -10.81
C HIS A 234 -17.65 -15.27 -9.78
N VAL A 235 -17.96 -15.04 -8.53
CA VAL A 235 -17.21 -15.54 -7.36
C VAL A 235 -17.90 -16.78 -6.86
#